data_c2ab44ca805e1b193c96967ffd04dc97
#
_entry.id   c2ab44ca805e1b193c96967ffd04dc97
#
_cell.length_a   1.000
_cell.length_b   1.000
_cell.length_c   1.000
_cell.angle_alpha   90.00
_cell.angle_beta   90.00
_cell.angle_gamma   90.00
#
_symmetry.space_group_name_H-M   'P 1'
#
loop_
_entity.id
_entity.type
_entity.pdbx_description
1 polymer ?
#
loop_
_entity_poly.entity_id
_entity_poly.type
_entity_poly.pdbx_seq_one_letter_code
_entity_poly.pdbx_strand_id
1 'polypeptide(L)'
;MEAYQVRYMKEYNDLCERYKKLLKLIRKAEYKELDFELNCPLELLKEQADIMKRYIDILLCRDKYEGVGLVEYNFNIIHGDDYGIY
;
A
#
# COMPACT_ATOMS: atom_id res chain seq x y z
N MET A 1 3.70 -8.93 23.87
CA MET A 1 3.86 -9.28 22.45
C MET A 1 5.32 -9.58 22.16
N GLU A 2 5.57 -10.66 21.46
CA GLU A 2 6.93 -11.06 21.14
C GLU A 2 7.57 -10.09 20.14
N ALA A 3 8.90 -10.02 20.16
CA ALA A 3 9.61 -9.10 19.28
C ALA A 3 9.30 -9.34 17.80
N TYR A 4 9.21 -10.61 17.39
CA TYR A 4 8.92 -10.90 15.99
C TYR A 4 7.51 -10.47 15.59
N GLN A 5 6.57 -10.49 16.54
CA GLN A 5 5.20 -10.04 16.28
C GLN A 5 5.16 -8.52 16.08
N VAL A 6 5.96 -7.80 16.85
CA VAL A 6 6.07 -6.34 16.69
C VAL A 6 6.66 -6.01 15.32
N ARG A 7 7.70 -6.73 14.90
CA ARG A 7 8.29 -6.51 13.58
C ARG A 7 7.32 -6.85 12.46
N TYR A 8 6.56 -7.93 12.62
CA TYR A 8 5.56 -8.36 11.66
C TYR A 8 4.46 -7.30 11.51
N MET A 9 3.97 -6.78 12.63
CA MET A 9 2.96 -5.72 12.61
C MET A 9 3.49 -4.47 11.93
N LYS A 10 4.75 -4.10 12.23
CA LYS A 10 5.36 -2.94 11.62
C LYS A 10 5.52 -3.13 10.10
N GLU A 11 5.95 -4.32 9.69
CA GLU A 11 6.08 -4.64 8.27
C GLU A 11 4.74 -4.46 7.56
N TYR A 12 3.67 -4.97 8.14
CA TYR A 12 2.34 -4.84 7.57
C TYR A 12 1.92 -3.38 7.47
N ASN A 13 2.07 -2.62 8.55
CA ASN A 13 1.66 -1.22 8.58
C ASN A 13 2.46 -0.39 7.58
N ASP A 14 3.77 -0.60 7.51
CA ASP A 14 4.62 0.11 6.57
C ASP A 14 4.23 -0.22 5.12
N LEU A 15 3.95 -1.49 4.85
CA LEU A 15 3.55 -1.93 3.52
C LEU A 15 2.22 -1.29 3.11
N CYS A 16 1.26 -1.25 4.01
CA CYS A 16 -0.03 -0.63 3.73
C CYS A 16 0.12 0.86 3.42
N GLU A 17 0.97 1.56 4.17
CA GLU A 17 1.21 2.97 3.93
C GLU A 17 1.88 3.20 2.56
N ARG A 18 2.86 2.37 2.23
CA ARG A 18 3.53 2.47 0.93
C ARG A 18 2.57 2.18 -0.22
N TYR A 19 1.75 1.16 -0.06
CA TYR A 19 0.76 0.81 -1.07
C TYR A 19 -0.22 1.96 -1.29
N LYS A 20 -0.72 2.54 -0.21
CA LYS A 20 -1.63 3.67 -0.27
C LYS A 20 -1.02 4.84 -1.04
N LYS A 21 0.24 5.17 -0.74
CA LYS A 21 0.93 6.26 -1.43
C LYS A 21 1.14 5.96 -2.90
N LEU A 22 1.47 4.71 -3.22
CA LEU A 22 1.66 4.31 -4.61
C LEU A 22 0.35 4.41 -5.39
N LEU A 23 -0.76 4.00 -4.79
CA LEU A 23 -2.06 4.12 -5.45
C LEU A 23 -2.40 5.58 -5.74
N LYS A 24 -2.08 6.49 -4.83
CA LYS A 24 -2.31 7.91 -5.06
C LYS A 24 -1.46 8.44 -6.21
N LEU A 25 -0.20 8.01 -6.28
CA LEU A 25 0.69 8.39 -7.36
C LEU A 25 0.16 7.90 -8.71
N ILE A 26 -0.23 6.64 -8.78
CA ILE A 26 -0.76 6.05 -10.00
C ILE A 26 -2.01 6.81 -10.45
N ARG A 27 -2.89 7.13 -9.52
CA ARG A 27 -4.12 7.83 -9.83
C ARG A 27 -3.83 9.22 -10.39
N LYS A 28 -2.91 9.95 -9.76
CA LYS A 28 -2.51 11.27 -10.27
C LYS A 28 -1.91 11.17 -11.66
N ALA A 29 -1.09 10.15 -11.89
CA ALA A 29 -0.48 9.95 -13.19
C ALA A 29 -1.54 9.65 -14.26
N GLU A 30 -2.52 8.84 -13.92
CA GLU A 30 -3.60 8.47 -14.84
C GLU A 30 -4.47 9.68 -15.22
N TYR A 31 -4.65 10.61 -14.29
CA TYR A 31 -5.43 11.82 -14.55
C TYR A 31 -4.56 12.98 -15.01
N LYS A 32 -3.27 12.71 -15.27
CA LYS A 32 -2.32 13.72 -15.76
C LYS A 32 -2.22 14.92 -14.82
N GLU A 33 -2.25 14.62 -13.51
CA GLU A 33 -2.17 15.64 -12.48
C GLU A 33 -0.80 15.77 -11.85
N LEU A 34 0.18 14.97 -12.31
CA LEU A 34 1.54 15.08 -11.80
C LEU A 34 2.20 16.34 -12.35
N ASP A 35 2.98 17.00 -11.48
CA ASP A 35 3.77 18.15 -11.88
C ASP A 35 5.22 17.81 -12.18
N PHE A 36 5.50 16.53 -12.35
CA PHE A 36 6.82 16.01 -12.71
C PHE A 36 6.63 14.77 -13.57
N GLU A 37 7.71 14.36 -14.25
CA GLU A 37 7.67 13.16 -15.07
C GLU A 37 8.11 11.94 -14.27
N LEU A 38 7.46 10.81 -14.51
CA LEU A 38 7.87 9.57 -13.89
C LEU A 38 9.17 9.07 -14.50
N ASN A 39 10.03 8.49 -13.67
CA ASN A 39 11.29 7.93 -14.15
C ASN A 39 11.14 6.54 -14.76
N CYS A 40 9.97 5.96 -14.66
CA CYS A 40 9.69 4.63 -15.20
C CYS A 40 8.29 4.62 -15.81
N PRO A 41 7.97 3.62 -16.64
CA PRO A 41 6.62 3.52 -17.19
C PRO A 41 5.57 3.35 -16.11
N LEU A 42 4.41 3.96 -16.30
CA LEU A 42 3.31 3.84 -15.36
C LEU A 42 2.89 2.39 -15.14
N GLU A 43 3.00 1.56 -16.17
CA GLU A 43 2.64 0.15 -16.10
C GLU A 43 3.48 -0.60 -15.07
N LEU A 44 4.75 -0.23 -14.90
CA LEU A 44 5.58 -0.84 -13.86
C LEU A 44 5.07 -0.50 -12.48
N LEU A 45 4.64 0.72 -12.27
CA LEU A 45 4.08 1.13 -10.97
C LEU A 45 2.79 0.38 -10.69
N LYS A 46 1.96 0.16 -11.71
CA LYS A 46 0.72 -0.60 -11.55
C LYS A 46 1.03 -2.05 -11.20
N GLU A 47 2.03 -2.64 -11.84
CA GLU A 47 2.45 -4.00 -11.51
C GLU A 47 2.97 -4.09 -10.09
N GLN A 48 3.77 -3.11 -9.67
CA GLN A 48 4.25 -3.05 -8.30
C GLN A 48 3.09 -2.98 -7.32
N ALA A 49 2.07 -2.18 -7.61
CA ALA A 49 0.90 -2.06 -6.75
C ALA A 49 0.16 -3.40 -6.64
N ASP A 50 0.03 -4.12 -7.74
CA ASP A 50 -0.63 -5.43 -7.72
C ASP A 50 0.13 -6.41 -6.82
N ILE A 51 1.45 -6.42 -6.92
CA ILE A 51 2.29 -7.29 -6.11
C ILE A 51 2.19 -6.91 -4.63
N MET A 52 2.20 -5.62 -4.33
CA MET A 52 2.07 -5.13 -2.96
C MET A 52 0.71 -5.54 -2.36
N LYS A 53 -0.35 -5.47 -3.15
CA LYS A 53 -1.67 -5.89 -2.67
C LYS A 53 -1.68 -7.37 -2.32
N ARG A 54 -1.05 -8.18 -3.14
CA ARG A 54 -0.95 -9.62 -2.88
C ARG A 54 -0.14 -9.90 -1.62
N TYR A 55 0.92 -9.14 -1.41
CA TYR A 55 1.73 -9.26 -0.20
C TYR A 55 0.91 -8.88 1.03
N ILE A 56 0.15 -7.80 0.95
CA ILE A 56 -0.74 -7.39 2.04
C ILE A 56 -1.73 -8.52 2.36
N ASP A 57 -2.33 -9.12 1.34
CA ASP A 57 -3.30 -10.20 1.53
C ASP A 57 -2.65 -11.43 2.19
N ILE A 58 -1.40 -11.72 1.83
CA ILE A 58 -0.68 -12.83 2.46
C ILE A 58 -0.44 -12.55 3.93
N LEU A 59 -0.05 -11.33 4.28
CA LEU A 59 0.18 -10.97 5.68
C LEU A 59 -1.12 -11.07 6.48
N LEU A 60 -2.23 -10.65 5.91
CA LEU A 60 -3.53 -10.79 6.57
C LEU A 60 -3.91 -12.25 6.76
N CYS A 61 -3.66 -13.09 5.78
CA CYS A 61 -3.91 -14.51 5.90
C CYS A 61 -3.03 -15.15 6.98
N ARG A 62 -1.78 -14.74 7.04
CA ARG A 62 -0.86 -15.24 8.07
C ARG A 62 -1.33 -14.86 9.46
N ASP A 63 -1.99 -13.70 9.58
CA ASP A 63 -2.44 -13.23 10.90
C ASP A 63 -3.44 -14.19 11.54
N LYS A 64 -4.13 -14.99 10.77
CA LYS A 64 -5.02 -16.02 11.32
C LYS A 64 -4.25 -17.04 12.13
N TYR A 65 -2.97 -17.21 11.85
CA TYR A 65 -2.08 -18.14 12.55
C TYR A 65 -1.17 -17.42 13.53
N GLU A 66 -0.75 -16.20 13.19
CA GLU A 66 0.15 -15.42 14.06
C GLU A 66 -0.59 -14.79 15.23
N GLY A 67 -1.87 -14.50 15.09
CA GLY A 67 -2.69 -13.99 16.18
C GLY A 67 -2.31 -12.61 16.66
N VAL A 68 -1.77 -11.76 15.80
CA VAL A 68 -1.33 -10.43 16.18
C VAL A 68 -2.48 -9.44 16.18
N GLY A 69 -3.50 -9.67 15.35
CA GLY A 69 -4.65 -8.77 15.25
C GLY A 69 -4.38 -7.58 14.35
N LEU A 70 -3.88 -7.84 13.15
CA LEU A 70 -3.65 -6.77 12.19
C LEU A 70 -4.96 -6.06 11.85
N VAL A 71 -4.89 -4.74 11.69
CA VAL A 71 -6.05 -3.94 11.29
C VAL A 71 -6.07 -3.88 9.77
N GLU A 72 -7.18 -4.29 9.19
CA GLU A 72 -7.34 -4.27 7.74
C GLU A 72 -7.55 -2.83 7.27
N TYR A 73 -6.72 -2.38 6.31
CA TYR A 73 -6.81 -1.03 5.76
C TYR A 73 -7.91 -0.97 4.72
N ASN A 74 -8.64 0.13 4.71
CA ASN A 74 -9.67 0.37 3.72
C ASN A 74 -9.09 1.29 2.63
N PHE A 75 -8.67 0.69 1.53
CA PHE A 75 -8.07 1.44 0.44
C PHE A 75 -9.10 2.08 -0.49
N ASN A 76 -10.38 1.81 -0.28
CA ASN A 76 -11.42 2.40 -1.12
C ASN A 76 -11.61 3.89 -0.86
N ILE A 77 -11.12 4.39 0.27
CA ILE A 77 -11.25 5.80 0.61
C ILE A 77 -10.11 6.66 0.07
N ILE A 78 -9.23 6.09 -0.74
CA ILE A 78 -8.12 6.83 -1.34
C ILE A 78 -8.62 7.85 -2.36
N HIS A 79 -9.84 7.71 -2.79
CA HIS A 79 -10.46 8.66 -3.72
C HIS A 79 -10.65 10.03 -3.08
N GLY A 80 -10.86 11.02 -3.91
CA GLY A 80 -11.23 12.34 -3.44
C GLY A 80 -10.03 13.21 -3.16
N ASP A 81 -10.09 13.91 -2.06
CA ASP A 81 -9.24 15.08 -1.85
C ASP A 81 -7.84 14.78 -1.35
N ASP A 82 -7.49 13.51 -1.24
CA ASP A 82 -6.23 13.13 -0.64
C ASP A 82 -5.03 13.14 -1.58
N TYR A 83 -5.22 13.62 -2.76
CA TYR A 83 -4.19 13.48 -3.78
C TYR A 83 -2.90 14.21 -3.49
N GLY A 84 -2.94 15.23 -2.72
CA GLY A 84 -1.79 16.08 -2.53
C GLY A 84 -0.76 15.58 -1.56
N ILE A 85 -1.00 14.46 -0.92
CA ILE A 85 -0.22 14.08 0.24
C ILE A 85 1.03 13.28 -0.10
N TYR A 86 1.19 12.87 -1.27
CA TYR A 86 2.23 11.99 -1.59
C TYR A 86 3.57 12.64 -1.96
#